data_ebfc157e7206a0a91872ced4e67be29f
#
_entry.id   ebfc157e7206a0a91872ced4e67be29f
#
_cell.length_a   1.000
_cell.length_b   1.000
_cell.length_c   1.000
_cell.angle_alpha   90.00
_cell.angle_beta   90.00
_cell.angle_gamma   90.00
#
_symmetry.space_group_name_H-M   'P 1'
#
loop_
_entity.id
_entity.type
_entity.pdbx_description
1 polymer ?
#
loop_
_entity_poly.entity_id
_entity_poly.type
_entity_poly.pdbx_seq_one_letter_code
_entity_poly.pdbx_strand_id
1 'polypeptide(L)'
;MYAPPNPNSNPSCHSFDLDRKKVLKHHPDKKAGAVGNSNDDAFFKCIQKANDVLTHTEKRRQFDSVDPHYDLLDSDVPTAQQVMKAKDPNSAFFKLFAPVFQREARFSRNKPVPLLGQYSDSKEKVEAFYDFWYNFDSWRSFEYLDKEVNEGSDKYGTLFLS
;
A
#
# COMPACT_ATOMS: atom_id res chain seq x y z
N MET A 1 14.25 5.63 8.07
CA MET A 1 13.45 4.41 7.92
C MET A 1 12.01 4.72 8.31
N TYR A 2 11.10 4.83 7.36
CA TYR A 2 9.68 5.03 7.63
C TYR A 2 9.06 3.67 7.92
N ALA A 3 8.66 3.41 9.14
CA ALA A 3 7.87 2.24 9.47
C ALA A 3 6.42 2.53 9.03
N PRO A 4 5.77 1.65 8.23
CA PRO A 4 4.37 1.84 7.88
C PRO A 4 3.51 1.85 9.15
N PRO A 5 2.46 2.68 9.21
CA PRO A 5 1.56 2.69 10.34
C PRO A 5 0.95 1.31 10.53
N ASN A 6 0.96 0.83 11.75
CA ASN A 6 0.30 -0.42 12.13
C ASN A 6 -1.21 -0.27 11.85
N PRO A 7 -1.83 -1.09 10.97
CA PRO A 7 -3.24 -0.99 10.62
C PRO A 7 -4.18 -1.20 11.82
N ASN A 8 -3.67 -1.75 12.92
CA ASN A 8 -4.40 -1.94 14.19
C ASN A 8 -4.09 -0.85 15.24
N SER A 9 -3.22 0.13 14.93
CA SER A 9 -3.05 1.25 15.82
C SER A 9 -4.24 2.20 15.65
N ASN A 10 -5.08 2.30 16.65
CA ASN A 10 -6.00 3.43 16.81
C ASN A 10 -5.20 4.72 16.56
N PRO A 11 -5.67 5.63 15.68
CA PRO A 11 -5.02 6.92 15.51
C PRO A 11 -4.85 7.53 16.90
N SER A 12 -3.61 7.80 17.29
CA SER A 12 -3.35 8.33 18.62
C SER A 12 -4.16 9.61 18.79
N CYS A 13 -4.73 9.83 19.97
CA CYS A 13 -5.53 11.03 20.28
C CYS A 13 -4.80 12.34 19.96
N HIS A 14 -3.48 12.34 19.88
CA HIS A 14 -2.65 13.46 19.47
C HIS A 14 -2.85 13.88 17.99
N SER A 15 -3.18 12.96 17.09
CA SER A 15 -3.45 13.27 15.68
C SER A 15 -4.76 14.05 15.56
N PHE A 16 -5.81 13.64 16.26
CA PHE A 16 -7.11 14.33 16.27
C PHE A 16 -7.03 15.77 16.81
N ASP A 17 -6.21 16.00 17.83
CA ASP A 17 -6.05 17.34 18.42
C ASP A 17 -5.32 18.31 17.47
N LEU A 18 -4.35 17.82 16.73
CA LEU A 18 -3.59 18.64 15.77
C LEU A 18 -4.47 19.06 14.59
N ASP A 19 -5.26 18.13 14.06
CA ASP A 19 -6.16 18.37 12.95
C ASP A 19 -7.30 19.31 13.34
N ARG A 20 -7.90 19.11 14.51
CA ARG A 20 -8.92 20.02 15.07
C ARG A 20 -8.40 21.44 15.23
N LYS A 21 -7.17 21.61 15.75
CA LYS A 21 -6.55 22.94 15.92
C LYS A 21 -6.34 23.63 14.57
N LYS A 22 -5.91 22.90 13.54
CA LYS A 22 -5.70 23.44 12.18
C LYS A 22 -7.03 23.84 11.54
N VAL A 23 -8.04 22.96 11.61
CA VAL A 23 -9.39 23.27 11.12
C VAL A 23 -9.95 24.52 11.77
N LEU A 24 -9.86 24.63 13.10
CA LEU A 24 -10.34 25.83 13.84
C LEU A 24 -9.56 27.09 13.53
N LYS A 25 -8.24 26.99 13.24
CA LYS A 25 -7.40 28.13 12.90
C LYS A 25 -7.72 28.69 11.51
N HIS A 26 -8.04 27.82 10.57
CA HIS A 26 -8.26 28.19 9.17
C HIS A 26 -9.75 28.25 8.79
N HIS A 27 -10.65 28.17 9.77
CA HIS A 27 -12.10 28.23 9.52
C HIS A 27 -12.51 29.59 8.91
N PRO A 28 -13.31 29.59 7.82
CA PRO A 28 -13.69 30.81 7.11
C PRO A 28 -14.41 31.81 8.01
N ASP A 29 -15.22 31.35 8.98
CA ASP A 29 -15.95 32.18 9.92
C ASP A 29 -15.03 33.06 10.81
N LYS A 30 -13.82 32.60 11.11
CA LYS A 30 -12.82 33.39 11.87
C LYS A 30 -12.12 34.46 11.05
N LYS A 31 -12.25 34.39 9.72
CA LYS A 31 -11.64 35.31 8.77
C LYS A 31 -12.66 36.22 8.08
N ALA A 32 -13.91 36.19 8.48
CA ALA A 32 -15.04 36.95 7.90
C ALA A 32 -14.86 38.49 7.89
N GLY A 33 -13.79 39.03 8.47
CA GLY A 33 -13.43 40.45 8.43
C GLY A 33 -12.30 40.81 7.48
N ALA A 34 -11.63 39.85 6.85
CA ALA A 34 -10.58 40.11 5.84
C ALA A 34 -11.14 39.73 4.48
N VAL A 35 -11.10 40.67 3.52
CA VAL A 35 -11.53 40.46 2.11
C VAL A 35 -11.01 39.13 1.61
N GLY A 36 -11.93 38.20 1.30
CA GLY A 36 -11.66 36.78 1.07
C GLY A 36 -10.63 36.54 -0.03
N ASN A 37 -9.50 36.04 0.38
CA ASN A 37 -8.52 35.47 -0.55
C ASN A 37 -9.02 34.08 -0.97
N SER A 38 -9.35 33.88 -2.22
CA SER A 38 -9.83 32.58 -2.77
C SER A 38 -8.89 31.42 -2.44
N ASN A 39 -7.60 31.69 -2.22
CA ASN A 39 -6.61 30.72 -1.81
C ASN A 39 -6.83 30.17 -0.37
N ASP A 40 -7.38 30.97 0.55
CA ASP A 40 -7.63 30.55 1.93
C ASP A 40 -8.79 29.55 2.00
N ASP A 41 -9.82 29.72 1.18
CA ASP A 41 -10.95 28.79 1.08
C ASP A 41 -10.51 27.45 0.44
N ALA A 42 -9.69 27.50 -0.61
CA ALA A 42 -9.11 26.32 -1.23
C ALA A 42 -8.22 25.54 -0.25
N PHE A 43 -7.40 26.26 0.51
CA PHE A 43 -6.54 25.63 1.54
C PHE A 43 -7.35 24.98 2.66
N PHE A 44 -8.43 25.63 3.12
CA PHE A 44 -9.31 25.05 4.11
C PHE A 44 -10.00 23.77 3.62
N LYS A 45 -10.48 23.75 2.38
CA LYS A 45 -11.03 22.55 1.73
C LYS A 45 -10.00 21.41 1.65
N CYS A 46 -8.74 21.73 1.37
CA CYS A 46 -7.67 20.72 1.40
C CYS A 46 -7.46 20.14 2.79
N ILE A 47 -7.48 20.96 3.85
CA ILE A 47 -7.36 20.50 5.24
C ILE A 47 -8.54 19.59 5.59
N GLN A 48 -9.77 19.98 5.22
CA GLN A 48 -10.96 19.15 5.49
C GLN A 48 -10.87 17.80 4.78
N LYS A 49 -10.48 17.79 3.50
CA LYS A 49 -10.32 16.56 2.73
C LYS A 49 -9.22 15.66 3.30
N ALA A 50 -8.09 16.24 3.68
CA ALA A 50 -7.01 15.50 4.34
C ALA A 50 -7.48 14.88 5.66
N ASN A 51 -8.19 15.65 6.49
CA ASN A 51 -8.76 15.14 7.73
C ASN A 51 -9.73 13.99 7.47
N ASP A 52 -10.67 14.13 6.53
CA ASP A 52 -11.62 13.07 6.16
C ASP A 52 -10.92 11.78 5.71
N VAL A 53 -9.88 11.89 4.87
CA VAL A 53 -9.13 10.71 4.41
C VAL A 53 -8.32 10.08 5.54
N LEU A 54 -7.58 10.88 6.31
CA LEU A 54 -6.62 10.38 7.29
C LEU A 54 -7.26 9.88 8.59
N THR A 55 -8.47 10.34 8.93
CA THR A 55 -9.19 9.91 10.11
C THR A 55 -10.13 8.72 9.87
N HIS A 56 -10.55 8.51 8.62
CA HIS A 56 -11.41 7.38 8.27
C HIS A 56 -10.57 6.16 7.91
N THR A 57 -10.68 5.09 8.68
CA THR A 57 -9.83 3.89 8.59
C THR A 57 -9.74 3.32 7.17
N GLU A 58 -10.89 3.15 6.48
CA GLU A 58 -10.92 2.60 5.13
C GLU A 58 -10.28 3.55 4.10
N LYS A 59 -10.63 4.84 4.13
CA LYS A 59 -10.05 5.84 3.23
C LYS A 59 -8.54 5.97 3.46
N ARG A 60 -8.09 5.89 4.72
CA ARG A 60 -6.69 5.89 5.07
C ARG A 60 -5.97 4.67 4.52
N ARG A 61 -6.56 3.47 4.65
CA ARG A 61 -6.01 2.24 4.09
C ARG A 61 -5.89 2.32 2.56
N GLN A 62 -6.91 2.81 1.88
CA GLN A 62 -6.90 3.03 0.43
C GLN A 62 -5.81 4.01 0.02
N PHE A 63 -5.70 5.14 0.73
CA PHE A 63 -4.66 6.14 0.47
C PHE A 63 -3.25 5.58 0.65
N ASP A 64 -3.00 4.89 1.78
CA ASP A 64 -1.70 4.28 2.07
C ASP A 64 -1.37 3.12 1.10
N SER A 65 -2.39 2.49 0.48
CA SER A 65 -2.20 1.38 -0.48
C SER A 65 -1.62 1.82 -1.83
N VAL A 66 -1.87 3.06 -2.23
CA VAL A 66 -1.43 3.64 -3.51
C VAL A 66 -0.29 4.65 -3.33
N ASP A 67 0.49 4.55 -2.26
CA ASP A 67 1.65 5.40 -2.08
C ASP A 67 2.63 5.21 -3.25
N PRO A 68 2.96 6.27 -4.02
CA PRO A 68 3.88 6.18 -5.16
C PRO A 68 5.25 5.62 -4.83
N HIS A 69 5.63 5.65 -3.55
CA HIS A 69 6.87 5.01 -3.09
C HIS A 69 6.85 3.49 -3.34
N TYR A 70 5.70 2.84 -3.27
CA TYR A 70 5.58 1.40 -3.53
C TYR A 70 5.72 1.08 -5.02
N ASP A 71 5.20 1.94 -5.91
CA ASP A 71 5.35 1.76 -7.36
C ASP A 71 6.83 1.82 -7.79
N LEU A 72 7.62 2.69 -7.18
CA LEU A 72 9.07 2.75 -7.42
C LEU A 72 9.78 1.47 -6.97
N LEU A 73 9.31 0.84 -5.89
CA LEU A 73 9.86 -0.42 -5.42
C LEU A 73 9.46 -1.59 -6.32
N ASP A 74 8.26 -1.59 -6.87
CA ASP A 74 7.76 -2.63 -7.77
C ASP A 74 8.51 -2.65 -9.10
N SER A 75 9.06 -1.50 -9.54
CA SER A 75 9.90 -1.41 -10.74
C SER A 75 11.26 -2.09 -10.60
N ASP A 76 11.73 -2.36 -9.39
CA ASP A 76 13.04 -2.96 -9.08
C ASP A 76 12.95 -4.47 -8.80
N VAL A 77 12.08 -5.19 -9.52
CA VAL A 77 11.97 -6.65 -9.41
C VAL A 77 12.95 -7.32 -10.38
N PRO A 78 13.81 -8.24 -9.89
CA PRO A 78 14.77 -8.95 -10.73
C PRO A 78 14.09 -9.78 -11.81
N THR A 79 14.70 -9.82 -12.98
CA THR A 79 14.23 -10.63 -14.10
C THR A 79 14.88 -12.02 -14.13
N ALA A 80 14.19 -13.01 -14.71
CA ALA A 80 14.76 -14.35 -14.91
C ALA A 80 16.08 -14.31 -15.71
N GLN A 81 16.23 -13.37 -16.65
CA GLN A 81 17.45 -13.21 -17.42
C GLN A 81 18.64 -12.77 -16.57
N GLN A 82 18.42 -11.94 -15.54
CA GLN A 82 19.48 -11.53 -14.61
C GLN A 82 20.00 -12.72 -13.80
N VAL A 83 19.10 -13.62 -13.38
CA VAL A 83 19.48 -14.86 -12.69
C VAL A 83 20.28 -15.78 -13.61
N MET A 84 19.79 -16.01 -14.83
CA MET A 84 20.42 -16.94 -15.77
C MET A 84 21.78 -16.48 -16.28
N LYS A 85 22.02 -15.18 -16.35
CA LYS A 85 23.32 -14.60 -16.74
C LYS A 85 24.37 -14.65 -15.63
N ALA A 86 23.98 -14.96 -14.40
CA ALA A 86 24.90 -15.03 -13.27
C ALA A 86 25.81 -16.26 -13.39
N LYS A 87 27.02 -16.17 -12.87
CA LYS A 87 27.99 -17.27 -12.85
C LYS A 87 27.48 -18.50 -12.08
N ASP A 88 26.70 -18.28 -11.05
CA ASP A 88 25.97 -19.29 -10.27
C ASP A 88 24.50 -18.89 -10.17
N PRO A 89 23.62 -19.41 -11.05
CA PRO A 89 22.20 -19.05 -11.06
C PRO A 89 21.47 -19.38 -9.77
N ASN A 90 21.80 -20.47 -9.09
CA ASN A 90 21.16 -20.89 -7.87
C ASN A 90 21.39 -19.87 -6.74
N SER A 91 22.65 -19.52 -6.49
CA SER A 91 23.00 -18.52 -5.50
C SER A 91 22.46 -17.12 -5.88
N ALA A 92 22.50 -16.79 -7.17
CA ALA A 92 22.00 -15.51 -7.69
C ALA A 92 20.49 -15.35 -7.46
N PHE A 93 19.72 -16.42 -7.64
CA PHE A 93 18.28 -16.41 -7.37
C PHE A 93 17.97 -15.95 -5.93
N PHE A 94 18.52 -16.62 -4.94
CA PHE A 94 18.27 -16.27 -3.55
C PHE A 94 18.76 -14.86 -3.22
N LYS A 95 19.93 -14.47 -3.73
CA LYS A 95 20.49 -13.14 -3.46
C LYS A 95 19.66 -12.01 -4.07
N LEU A 96 19.11 -12.22 -5.26
CA LEU A 96 18.34 -11.20 -5.97
C LEU A 96 16.89 -11.12 -5.46
N PHE A 97 16.26 -12.28 -5.20
CA PHE A 97 14.85 -12.31 -4.81
C PHE A 97 14.61 -12.17 -3.29
N ALA A 98 15.57 -12.52 -2.43
CA ALA A 98 15.37 -12.38 -0.99
C ALA A 98 15.01 -10.94 -0.56
N PRO A 99 15.63 -9.87 -1.08
CA PRO A 99 15.22 -8.50 -0.79
C PRO A 99 13.78 -8.19 -1.23
N VAL A 100 13.31 -8.78 -2.33
CA VAL A 100 11.93 -8.59 -2.83
C VAL A 100 10.93 -9.17 -1.82
N PHE A 101 11.08 -10.44 -1.44
CA PHE A 101 10.20 -11.07 -0.44
C PHE A 101 10.26 -10.37 0.91
N GLN A 102 11.44 -9.90 1.33
CA GLN A 102 11.59 -9.13 2.57
C GLN A 102 10.86 -7.79 2.50
N ARG A 103 10.86 -7.14 1.34
CA ARG A 103 10.13 -5.91 1.09
C ARG A 103 8.63 -6.13 1.11
N GLU A 104 8.13 -7.13 0.38
CA GLU A 104 6.72 -7.47 0.27
C GLU A 104 6.12 -7.99 1.60
N ALA A 105 6.93 -8.62 2.46
CA ALA A 105 6.52 -9.09 3.78
C ALA A 105 5.88 -8.01 4.67
N ARG A 106 6.18 -6.73 4.41
CA ARG A 106 5.59 -5.59 5.13
C ARG A 106 4.08 -5.47 4.94
N PHE A 107 3.58 -5.93 3.81
CA PHE A 107 2.16 -5.84 3.46
C PHE A 107 1.31 -6.95 4.05
N SER A 108 1.92 -7.98 4.64
CA SER A 108 1.18 -9.10 5.24
C SER A 108 0.47 -8.71 6.53
N ARG A 109 -0.79 -9.12 6.65
CA ARG A 109 -1.55 -9.13 7.92
C ARG A 109 -1.07 -10.23 8.84
N ASN A 110 -0.64 -11.35 8.28
CA ASN A 110 -0.22 -12.53 9.02
C ASN A 110 1.27 -12.45 9.36
N LYS A 111 1.63 -12.66 10.61
CA LYS A 111 3.00 -12.66 11.12
C LYS A 111 3.27 -13.93 11.94
N PRO A 112 4.46 -14.48 11.92
CA PRO A 112 5.65 -14.08 11.16
C PRO A 112 5.57 -14.44 9.67
N VAL A 113 6.18 -13.65 8.80
CA VAL A 113 6.27 -13.94 7.37
C VAL A 113 7.50 -14.81 7.10
N PRO A 114 7.37 -15.98 6.45
CA PRO A 114 8.51 -16.78 6.07
C PRO A 114 9.35 -16.08 5.01
N LEU A 115 10.65 -15.99 5.25
CA LEU A 115 11.61 -15.43 4.32
C LEU A 115 12.02 -16.47 3.26
N LEU A 116 12.45 -15.99 2.10
CA LEU A 116 13.06 -16.83 1.08
C LEU A 116 14.28 -17.53 1.68
N GLY A 117 14.25 -18.85 1.68
CA GLY A 117 15.28 -19.69 2.29
C GLY A 117 16.57 -19.78 1.49
N GLN A 118 17.17 -20.97 1.50
CA GLN A 118 18.39 -21.30 0.79
C GLN A 118 18.20 -22.60 -0.03
N TYR A 119 19.08 -22.81 -1.00
CA TYR A 119 19.03 -24.01 -1.85
C TYR A 119 19.07 -25.35 -1.08
N SER A 120 19.71 -25.34 0.10
CA SER A 120 19.84 -26.52 0.98
C SER A 120 18.68 -26.72 1.95
N ASP A 121 17.64 -25.89 1.90
CA ASP A 121 16.51 -26.00 2.81
C ASP A 121 15.70 -27.29 2.55
N SER A 122 15.09 -27.83 3.60
CA SER A 122 14.25 -29.02 3.52
C SER A 122 12.98 -28.76 2.71
N LYS A 123 12.43 -29.83 2.14
CA LYS A 123 11.20 -29.79 1.36
C LYS A 123 10.05 -29.14 2.14
N GLU A 124 9.89 -29.50 3.41
CA GLU A 124 8.83 -29.00 4.28
C GLU A 124 8.92 -27.47 4.46
N LYS A 125 10.15 -26.95 4.58
CA LYS A 125 10.38 -25.51 4.71
C LYS A 125 10.05 -24.76 3.41
N VAL A 126 10.37 -25.35 2.27
CA VAL A 126 10.03 -24.81 0.95
C VAL A 126 8.51 -24.83 0.74
N GLU A 127 7.85 -25.95 1.07
CA GLU A 127 6.38 -26.05 0.96
C GLU A 127 5.67 -25.04 1.86
N ALA A 128 6.11 -24.87 3.10
CA ALA A 128 5.56 -23.87 4.02
C ALA A 128 5.74 -22.42 3.51
N PHE A 129 6.87 -22.13 2.86
CA PHE A 129 7.09 -20.84 2.21
C PHE A 129 6.08 -20.61 1.09
N TYR A 130 5.92 -21.56 0.18
CA TYR A 130 4.97 -21.45 -0.93
C TYR A 130 3.53 -21.38 -0.44
N ASP A 131 3.13 -22.18 0.52
CA ASP A 131 1.78 -22.18 1.09
C ASP A 131 1.42 -20.80 1.67
N PHE A 132 2.35 -20.19 2.40
CA PHE A 132 2.15 -18.84 2.92
C PHE A 132 1.99 -17.80 1.81
N TRP A 133 2.87 -17.81 0.80
CA TRP A 133 2.88 -16.78 -0.24
C TRP A 133 1.78 -16.95 -1.28
N TYR A 134 1.30 -18.15 -1.53
CA TYR A 134 0.09 -18.39 -2.34
C TYR A 134 -1.18 -17.91 -1.64
N ASN A 135 -1.24 -17.99 -0.33
CA ASN A 135 -2.36 -17.54 0.50
C ASN A 135 -2.07 -16.18 1.16
N PHE A 136 -1.28 -15.34 0.49
CA PHE A 136 -0.82 -14.07 1.04
C PHE A 136 -1.98 -13.12 1.30
N ASP A 137 -2.23 -12.79 2.57
CA ASP A 137 -3.24 -11.83 3.00
C ASP A 137 -2.61 -10.44 3.21
N SER A 138 -2.88 -9.53 2.27
CA SER A 138 -2.36 -8.16 2.29
C SER A 138 -3.29 -7.21 3.04
N TRP A 139 -2.73 -6.25 3.78
CA TRP A 139 -3.50 -5.14 4.33
C TRP A 139 -3.85 -4.07 3.29
N ARG A 140 -3.15 -4.01 2.15
CA ARG A 140 -3.46 -3.08 1.05
C ARG A 140 -4.86 -3.37 0.51
N SER A 141 -5.57 -2.32 0.08
CA SER A 141 -6.89 -2.42 -0.52
C SER A 141 -6.96 -1.62 -1.81
N PHE A 142 -7.37 -2.28 -2.88
CA PHE A 142 -7.55 -1.70 -4.21
C PHE A 142 -9.01 -1.81 -4.70
N GLU A 143 -9.94 -2.15 -3.82
CA GLU A 143 -11.36 -2.38 -4.14
C GLU A 143 -12.01 -1.23 -4.91
N TYR A 144 -11.55 0.01 -4.66
CA TYR A 144 -12.07 1.18 -5.36
C TYR A 144 -11.61 1.25 -6.83
N LEU A 145 -10.51 0.60 -7.18
CA LEU A 145 -10.03 0.49 -8.56
C LEU A 145 -10.79 -0.61 -9.32
N ASP A 146 -11.16 -1.70 -8.65
CA ASP A 146 -11.85 -2.83 -9.26
C ASP A 146 -13.27 -2.47 -9.75
N LYS A 147 -13.93 -1.52 -9.09
CA LYS A 147 -15.28 -1.08 -9.48
C LYS A 147 -15.35 -0.43 -10.86
N GLU A 148 -14.27 0.21 -11.30
CA GLU A 148 -14.21 0.82 -12.64
C GLU A 148 -13.97 -0.23 -13.73
N VAL A 149 -13.32 -1.34 -13.41
CA VAL A 149 -13.03 -2.42 -14.37
C VAL A 149 -14.24 -3.32 -14.57
N ASN A 150 -15.08 -3.52 -13.55
CA ASN A 150 -16.23 -4.43 -13.62
C ASN A 150 -17.39 -3.89 -14.46
N GLU A 151 -17.59 -2.59 -14.60
CA GLU A 151 -18.58 -2.02 -15.52
C GLU A 151 -18.24 -2.22 -17.01
N GLY A 152 -16.98 -2.52 -17.33
CA GLY A 152 -16.52 -2.80 -18.70
C GLY A 152 -16.40 -4.29 -19.06
N SER A 153 -16.24 -5.19 -18.07
CA SER A 153 -15.95 -6.59 -18.35
C SER A 153 -17.16 -7.44 -18.72
N ASP A 154 -18.36 -7.04 -18.31
CA ASP A 154 -19.60 -7.75 -18.66
C ASP A 154 -19.97 -7.64 -20.16
N LYS A 155 -19.39 -6.68 -20.88
CA LYS A 155 -19.60 -6.54 -22.33
C LYS A 155 -18.80 -7.52 -23.20
N TYR A 156 -17.72 -8.10 -22.66
CA TYR A 156 -16.84 -9.02 -23.42
C TYR A 156 -16.96 -10.49 -23.01
N GLY A 157 -17.61 -10.79 -21.90
CA GLY A 157 -17.82 -12.17 -21.42
C GLY A 157 -18.82 -12.97 -22.26
N THR A 158 -19.68 -12.31 -23.02
CA THR A 158 -20.75 -12.97 -23.79
C THR A 158 -20.36 -13.30 -25.24
N LEU A 159 -19.18 -12.93 -25.69
CA LEU A 159 -18.75 -13.08 -27.10
C LEU A 159 -17.92 -14.32 -27.39
N PHE A 160 -17.60 -15.14 -26.37
CA PHE A 160 -16.79 -16.35 -26.53
C PHE A 160 -17.52 -17.68 -26.29
N LEU A 161 -18.87 -17.69 -26.19
CA LEU A 161 -19.67 -18.90 -26.01
C LEU A 161 -20.83 -19.00 -27.03
N SER A 162 -20.58 -18.63 -28.26
CA SER A 162 -21.47 -18.95 -29.38
C SER A 162 -20.70 -19.49 -30.58
#